data_f955fa0aa6ee71eec146c0b86e682f5a
#
_entry.id   f955fa0aa6ee71eec146c0b86e682f5a
#
_cell.length_a   1.000
_cell.length_b   1.000
_cell.length_c   1.000
_cell.angle_alpha   90.00
_cell.angle_beta   90.00
_cell.angle_gamma   90.00
#
_symmetry.space_group_name_H-M   'P 1'
#
loop_
_entity.id
_entity.type
_entity.pdbx_description
1 polymer ?
#
loop_
_entity_poly.entity_id
_entity_poly.type
_entity_poly.pdbx_seq_one_letter_code
_entity_poly.pdbx_strand_id
1 'polypeptide(L)'
;MRKILVFIDWFLPGYKAGGPVRSMANMVEHLNNDFSFYIVTRNTEYLETEPYTDVISNQWNDFAPNVKVFYTGNNKKSLRLWRKLIRSVKPDVVYINGIYSPYFSILPIRAAKLEKVDRIYVAPRGMLAASAIGVKSFRKKIFLAITRLLRIYDNIEWHTTNEKELRNVIETIGELSSVRIADNFPRKAELSFIPIDKAPMKLRLCSFARIAPEKNTLFALQSLLSVSGKVSVEFDLYGQIYDADYWQKCKNVIAQYSENIKVNYIGVINSDDVPGIINAYHALFLPSRGENFGHVILESFMAARPVIISDQTPWRNLEEKQAGWDLPLVETRFAKTIEQLAAMPQNEFDVLCQNALSIANEAVNNERLISTYKNMFKSWEVY
;
A
#
# COMPACT_ATOMS: atom_id res chain seq x y z
N MET A 1 -1.72 -21.16 20.56
CA MET A 1 -1.59 -20.27 19.38
C MET A 1 -0.53 -19.23 19.72
N ARG A 2 0.45 -18.98 18.80
CA ARG A 2 1.51 -17.98 19.03
C ARG A 2 0.95 -16.58 19.00
N LYS A 3 1.51 -15.72 19.85
CA LYS A 3 1.09 -14.33 20.01
C LYS A 3 2.03 -13.40 19.25
N ILE A 4 1.48 -12.62 18.34
CA ILE A 4 2.20 -11.60 17.58
C ILE A 4 1.74 -10.24 18.06
N LEU A 5 2.66 -9.46 18.65
CA LEU A 5 2.40 -8.08 19.06
C LEU A 5 2.88 -7.12 17.98
N VAL A 6 1.96 -6.44 17.36
CA VAL A 6 2.19 -5.53 16.24
C VAL A 6 2.20 -4.09 16.72
N PHE A 7 3.17 -3.29 16.28
CA PHE A 7 3.16 -1.84 16.42
C PHE A 7 3.08 -1.19 15.03
N ILE A 8 2.07 -0.36 14.86
CA ILE A 8 1.79 0.35 13.61
C ILE A 8 1.20 1.73 13.91
N ASP A 9 1.59 2.76 13.15
CA ASP A 9 1.08 4.11 13.39
C ASP A 9 -0.44 4.22 13.22
N TRP A 10 -1.01 3.64 12.14
CA TRP A 10 -2.45 3.64 11.85
C TRP A 10 -2.93 2.24 11.48
N PHE A 11 -4.05 1.86 12.02
CA PHE A 11 -4.74 0.60 11.73
C PHE A 11 -6.26 0.87 11.63
N LEU A 12 -7.02 -0.11 11.18
CA LEU A 12 -8.47 0.02 11.11
C LEU A 12 -9.09 0.48 12.45
N PRO A 13 -10.13 1.33 12.46
CA PRO A 13 -10.94 1.75 11.30
C PRO A 13 -10.27 2.81 10.42
N GLY A 14 -9.08 3.30 10.76
CA GLY A 14 -8.33 4.27 9.94
C GLY A 14 -7.92 3.68 8.58
N TYR A 15 -8.03 4.48 7.53
CA TYR A 15 -7.71 4.08 6.15
C TYR A 15 -6.90 5.12 5.37
N LYS A 16 -6.90 6.38 5.81
CA LYS A 16 -6.26 7.50 5.07
C LYS A 16 -4.74 7.39 4.99
N ALA A 17 -4.11 6.61 5.89
CA ALA A 17 -2.67 6.34 5.82
C ALA A 17 -2.29 5.37 4.67
N GLY A 18 -3.25 4.73 4.01
CA GLY A 18 -3.08 4.00 2.76
C GLY A 18 -2.46 2.61 2.88
N GLY A 19 -1.56 2.26 1.97
CA GLY A 19 -1.03 0.91 1.77
C GLY A 19 -0.56 0.16 3.02
N PRO A 20 0.20 0.75 3.96
CA PRO A 20 0.64 0.08 5.18
C PRO A 20 -0.51 -0.44 6.07
N VAL A 21 -1.62 0.31 6.16
CA VAL A 21 -2.82 -0.11 6.89
C VAL A 21 -3.44 -1.33 6.21
N ARG A 22 -3.61 -1.27 4.89
CA ARG A 22 -4.19 -2.36 4.10
C ARG A 22 -3.32 -3.62 4.16
N SER A 23 -2.00 -3.48 4.01
CA SER A 23 -1.07 -4.62 4.10
C SER A 23 -1.17 -5.34 5.45
N MET A 24 -1.29 -4.57 6.54
CA MET A 24 -1.42 -5.15 7.88
C MET A 24 -2.78 -5.78 8.09
N ALA A 25 -3.86 -5.13 7.67
CA ALA A 25 -5.22 -5.67 7.78
C ALA A 25 -5.35 -7.00 7.02
N ASN A 26 -4.86 -7.05 5.78
CA ASN A 26 -4.89 -8.27 4.98
C ASN A 26 -4.04 -9.39 5.63
N MET A 27 -2.84 -9.07 6.14
CA MET A 27 -2.00 -10.07 6.83
C MET A 27 -2.72 -10.67 8.03
N VAL A 28 -3.35 -9.83 8.84
CA VAL A 28 -4.12 -10.27 10.02
C VAL A 28 -5.30 -11.14 9.60
N GLU A 29 -6.06 -10.72 8.59
CA GLU A 29 -7.22 -11.46 8.08
C GLU A 29 -6.86 -12.85 7.53
N HIS A 30 -5.71 -12.98 6.87
CA HIS A 30 -5.25 -14.26 6.34
C HIS A 30 -4.71 -15.21 7.42
N LEU A 31 -4.18 -14.68 8.52
CA LEU A 31 -3.41 -15.45 9.49
C LEU A 31 -4.06 -15.54 10.89
N ASN A 32 -5.21 -14.92 11.14
CA ASN A 32 -5.86 -14.91 12.46
C ASN A 32 -6.39 -16.28 12.93
N ASN A 33 -6.48 -17.26 12.04
CA ASN A 33 -6.79 -18.64 12.40
C ASN A 33 -5.55 -19.42 12.90
N ASP A 34 -4.35 -18.95 12.57
CA ASP A 34 -3.08 -19.61 12.92
C ASP A 34 -2.35 -18.92 14.09
N PHE A 35 -2.57 -17.60 14.26
CA PHE A 35 -1.88 -16.75 15.24
C PHE A 35 -2.86 -15.84 15.99
N SER A 36 -2.48 -15.48 17.22
CA SER A 36 -3.21 -14.43 17.99
C SER A 36 -2.52 -13.08 17.78
N PHE A 37 -3.22 -12.12 17.22
CA PHE A 37 -2.70 -10.78 16.95
C PHE A 37 -3.11 -9.79 18.05
N TYR A 38 -2.13 -9.06 18.55
CA TYR A 38 -2.28 -7.92 19.46
C TYR A 38 -1.72 -6.69 18.75
N ILE A 39 -2.57 -5.75 18.35
CA ILE A 39 -2.16 -4.61 17.52
C ILE A 39 -2.19 -3.35 18.36
N VAL A 40 -1.11 -2.59 18.37
CA VAL A 40 -0.99 -1.30 19.06
C VAL A 40 -0.88 -0.20 18.03
N THR A 41 -1.82 0.74 18.06
CA THR A 41 -1.96 1.80 17.07
C THR A 41 -2.41 3.12 17.69
N ARG A 42 -2.53 4.19 16.89
CA ARG A 42 -3.13 5.46 17.30
C ARG A 42 -4.63 5.33 17.43
N ASN A 43 -5.21 6.17 18.25
CA ASN A 43 -6.67 6.28 18.39
C ASN A 43 -7.29 7.34 17.46
N THR A 44 -6.52 7.91 16.53
CA THR A 44 -6.96 8.95 15.59
C THR A 44 -6.65 8.55 14.16
N GLU A 45 -7.41 9.08 13.22
CA GLU A 45 -7.11 8.94 11.80
C GLU A 45 -5.84 9.75 11.40
N TYR A 46 -5.27 9.41 10.24
CA TYR A 46 -4.14 10.12 9.68
C TYR A 46 -4.49 11.59 9.39
N LEU A 47 -3.69 12.50 9.90
CA LEU A 47 -3.88 13.97 9.88
C LEU A 47 -5.09 14.48 10.68
N GLU A 48 -5.70 13.66 11.49
CA GLU A 48 -6.79 14.06 12.38
C GLU A 48 -6.37 14.03 13.85
N THR A 49 -7.06 14.81 14.67
CA THR A 49 -6.79 14.92 16.11
C THR A 49 -7.85 14.27 16.96
N GLU A 50 -9.08 14.15 16.43
CA GLU A 50 -10.19 13.55 17.13
C GLU A 50 -10.06 12.02 17.19
N PRO A 51 -10.27 11.41 18.36
CA PRO A 51 -10.29 9.96 18.49
C PRO A 51 -11.43 9.32 17.68
N TYR A 52 -11.21 8.08 17.21
CA TYR A 52 -12.30 7.28 16.65
C TYR A 52 -13.42 7.12 17.67
N THR A 53 -14.67 7.23 17.22
CA THR A 53 -15.87 7.13 18.07
C THR A 53 -16.19 5.71 18.51
N ASP A 54 -15.86 4.73 17.65
CA ASP A 54 -16.27 3.33 17.82
C ASP A 54 -15.22 2.47 18.53
N VAL A 55 -14.22 3.10 19.17
CA VAL A 55 -13.14 2.41 19.88
C VAL A 55 -12.93 2.98 21.27
N ILE A 56 -12.52 2.12 22.21
CA ILE A 56 -12.19 2.56 23.57
C ILE A 56 -10.69 2.77 23.66
N SER A 57 -10.30 4.03 23.85
CA SER A 57 -8.89 4.43 23.91
C SER A 57 -8.19 3.88 25.15
N ASN A 58 -6.88 3.55 25.00
CA ASN A 58 -5.97 3.11 26.05
C ASN A 58 -6.35 1.78 26.73
N GLN A 59 -7.11 0.94 26.05
CA GLN A 59 -7.40 -0.43 26.44
C GLN A 59 -7.50 -1.36 25.22
N TRP A 60 -7.51 -2.67 25.46
CA TRP A 60 -7.70 -3.66 24.42
C TRP A 60 -9.17 -3.71 24.00
N ASN A 61 -9.40 -3.59 22.70
CA ASN A 61 -10.69 -3.79 22.04
C ASN A 61 -10.65 -5.12 21.28
N ASP A 62 -11.69 -5.92 21.39
CA ASP A 62 -11.86 -7.10 20.55
C ASP A 62 -12.20 -6.63 19.12
N PHE A 63 -11.45 -7.10 18.14
CA PHE A 63 -11.56 -6.62 16.75
C PHE A 63 -12.09 -7.72 15.82
N ALA A 64 -11.53 -8.92 15.93
CA ALA A 64 -11.92 -10.10 15.19
C ALA A 64 -11.52 -11.36 15.99
N PRO A 65 -11.90 -12.57 15.57
CA PRO A 65 -11.41 -13.78 16.20
C PRO A 65 -9.88 -13.79 16.29
N ASN A 66 -9.35 -13.99 17.51
CA ASN A 66 -7.91 -13.96 17.81
C ASN A 66 -7.20 -12.63 17.54
N VAL A 67 -7.93 -11.52 17.39
CA VAL A 67 -7.36 -10.19 17.12
C VAL A 67 -7.86 -9.17 18.13
N LYS A 68 -6.92 -8.52 18.83
CA LYS A 68 -7.21 -7.42 19.77
C LYS A 68 -6.43 -6.19 19.35
N VAL A 69 -7.04 -5.01 19.45
CA VAL A 69 -6.41 -3.73 19.10
C VAL A 69 -6.39 -2.79 20.31
N PHE A 70 -5.23 -2.22 20.56
CA PHE A 70 -5.01 -1.20 21.58
C PHE A 70 -4.85 0.17 20.91
N TYR A 71 -5.86 1.00 21.03
CA TYR A 71 -5.87 2.35 20.46
C TYR A 71 -5.26 3.33 21.44
N THR A 72 -4.05 3.82 21.17
CA THR A 72 -3.29 4.65 22.10
C THR A 72 -3.57 6.12 21.90
N GLY A 73 -4.05 6.79 22.95
CA GLY A 73 -4.18 8.25 22.97
C GLY A 73 -2.84 8.99 22.89
N ASN A 74 -2.87 10.21 22.38
CA ASN A 74 -1.65 10.99 22.07
C ASN A 74 -0.71 11.16 23.27
N ASN A 75 -1.25 11.38 24.47
CA ASN A 75 -0.48 11.65 25.68
C ASN A 75 0.02 10.40 26.41
N LYS A 76 -0.26 9.20 25.90
CA LYS A 76 0.07 7.94 26.59
C LYS A 76 1.24 7.18 25.93
N LYS A 77 1.67 7.56 24.75
CA LYS A 77 2.74 6.90 23.99
C LYS A 77 4.07 7.02 24.73
N SER A 78 4.56 5.95 25.32
CA SER A 78 5.79 5.95 26.10
C SER A 78 6.46 4.58 26.15
N LEU A 79 7.78 4.56 26.37
CA LEU A 79 8.53 3.32 26.58
C LEU A 79 7.95 2.48 27.74
N ARG A 80 7.51 3.16 28.83
CA ARG A 80 6.88 2.48 29.98
C ARG A 80 5.61 1.75 29.60
N LEU A 81 4.75 2.37 28.77
CA LEU A 81 3.53 1.73 28.30
C LEU A 81 3.85 0.54 27.41
N TRP A 82 4.77 0.69 26.45
CA TRP A 82 5.12 -0.42 25.55
C TRP A 82 5.69 -1.62 26.33
N ARG A 83 6.58 -1.39 27.29
CA ARG A 83 7.06 -2.45 28.17
C ARG A 83 5.93 -3.11 28.96
N LYS A 84 4.98 -2.33 29.50
CA LYS A 84 3.79 -2.87 30.20
C LYS A 84 2.97 -3.78 29.30
N LEU A 85 2.71 -3.36 28.04
CA LEU A 85 1.95 -4.15 27.06
C LEU A 85 2.69 -5.44 26.69
N ILE A 86 3.99 -5.37 26.40
CA ILE A 86 4.82 -6.55 26.12
C ILE A 86 4.78 -7.55 27.26
N ARG A 87 4.95 -7.12 28.52
CA ARG A 87 4.86 -7.98 29.70
C ARG A 87 3.49 -8.62 29.90
N SER A 88 2.43 -7.88 29.60
CA SER A 88 1.05 -8.39 29.76
C SER A 88 0.65 -9.38 28.68
N VAL A 89 1.05 -9.12 27.42
CA VAL A 89 0.76 -10.00 26.28
C VAL A 89 1.67 -11.23 26.28
N LYS A 90 2.93 -11.05 26.66
CA LYS A 90 4.01 -12.06 26.53
C LYS A 90 4.08 -12.59 25.10
N PRO A 91 4.40 -11.72 24.11
CA PRO A 91 4.38 -12.11 22.72
C PRO A 91 5.56 -13.03 22.38
N ASP A 92 5.34 -13.99 21.49
CA ASP A 92 6.41 -14.80 20.87
C ASP A 92 7.17 -13.97 19.82
N VAL A 93 6.49 -13.01 19.20
CA VAL A 93 7.03 -12.13 18.16
C VAL A 93 6.55 -10.69 18.40
N VAL A 94 7.47 -9.73 18.31
CA VAL A 94 7.14 -8.31 18.16
C VAL A 94 7.34 -7.93 16.70
N TYR A 95 6.30 -7.40 16.06
CA TYR A 95 6.31 -6.99 14.67
C TYR A 95 6.12 -5.48 14.54
N ILE A 96 7.08 -4.81 13.93
CA ILE A 96 7.11 -3.36 13.75
C ILE A 96 6.79 -3.03 12.29
N ASN A 97 5.67 -2.35 12.06
CA ASN A 97 5.26 -1.95 10.72
C ASN A 97 5.63 -0.49 10.44
N GLY A 98 6.76 -0.30 9.77
CA GLY A 98 7.37 1.01 9.48
C GLY A 98 8.64 1.27 10.29
N ILE A 99 9.40 2.30 9.90
CA ILE A 99 10.74 2.56 10.45
C ILE A 99 10.93 3.98 11.01
N TYR A 100 10.16 4.97 10.55
CA TYR A 100 10.41 6.39 10.89
C TYR A 100 9.65 6.89 12.11
N SER A 101 8.75 6.09 12.70
CA SER A 101 7.96 6.52 13.85
C SER A 101 8.75 6.41 15.15
N PRO A 102 9.00 7.51 15.88
CA PRO A 102 9.59 7.41 17.22
C PRO A 102 8.75 6.55 18.16
N TYR A 103 7.43 6.68 18.09
CA TYR A 103 6.51 6.03 19.02
C TYR A 103 6.13 4.60 18.62
N PHE A 104 5.97 4.30 17.32
CA PHE A 104 5.49 3.00 16.84
C PHE A 104 6.58 2.17 16.13
N SER A 105 7.82 2.71 16.04
CA SER A 105 8.97 1.94 15.56
C SER A 105 10.10 1.92 16.58
N ILE A 106 10.68 3.07 16.93
CA ILE A 106 11.90 3.12 17.77
C ILE A 106 11.65 2.69 19.21
N LEU A 107 10.65 3.29 19.87
CA LEU A 107 10.35 2.94 21.27
C LEU A 107 9.88 1.48 21.43
N PRO A 108 9.04 0.90 20.55
CA PRO A 108 8.70 -0.51 20.61
C PRO A 108 9.90 -1.45 20.42
N ILE A 109 10.82 -1.17 19.49
CA ILE A 109 12.05 -1.95 19.34
C ILE A 109 12.85 -1.94 20.64
N ARG A 110 13.06 -0.74 21.24
CA ARG A 110 13.76 -0.64 22.55
C ARG A 110 13.01 -1.37 23.65
N ALA A 111 11.70 -1.28 23.70
CA ALA A 111 10.88 -1.98 24.69
C ALA A 111 11.02 -3.50 24.54
N ALA A 112 10.94 -4.02 23.33
CA ALA A 112 11.08 -5.45 23.04
C ALA A 112 12.48 -5.98 23.44
N LYS A 113 13.54 -5.24 23.12
CA LYS A 113 14.90 -5.58 23.54
C LYS A 113 15.07 -5.60 25.06
N LEU A 114 14.51 -4.60 25.76
CA LEU A 114 14.57 -4.53 27.24
C LEU A 114 13.76 -5.64 27.92
N GLU A 115 12.68 -6.09 27.30
CA GLU A 115 11.86 -7.21 27.79
C GLU A 115 12.35 -8.57 27.25
N LYS A 116 13.49 -8.59 26.52
CA LYS A 116 14.15 -9.78 25.97
C LYS A 116 13.20 -10.64 25.13
N VAL A 117 12.41 -9.98 24.25
CA VAL A 117 11.59 -10.69 23.29
C VAL A 117 12.48 -11.37 22.27
N ASP A 118 12.30 -12.65 22.05
CA ASP A 118 13.20 -13.48 21.24
C ASP A 118 13.26 -13.03 19.77
N ARG A 119 12.12 -12.60 19.22
CA ARG A 119 12.02 -12.24 17.79
C ARG A 119 11.39 -10.88 17.60
N ILE A 120 12.14 -10.00 16.93
CA ILE A 120 11.68 -8.65 16.59
C ILE A 120 11.79 -8.47 15.09
N TYR A 121 10.65 -8.42 14.40
CA TYR A 121 10.59 -8.11 12.97
C TYR A 121 10.38 -6.62 12.73
N VAL A 122 11.08 -6.09 11.71
CA VAL A 122 10.86 -4.72 11.22
C VAL A 122 10.56 -4.78 9.72
N ALA A 123 9.41 -4.27 9.33
CA ALA A 123 8.96 -4.18 7.94
C ALA A 123 8.97 -2.72 7.47
N PRO A 124 9.87 -2.33 6.55
CA PRO A 124 10.00 -0.93 6.09
C PRO A 124 8.82 -0.46 5.24
N ARG A 125 8.12 -1.37 4.58
CA ARG A 125 6.94 -1.07 3.75
C ARG A 125 7.20 0.01 2.68
N GLY A 126 8.31 -0.10 1.97
CA GLY A 126 8.70 0.83 0.91
C GLY A 126 9.25 2.18 1.40
N MET A 127 9.35 2.41 2.71
CA MET A 127 9.77 3.70 3.26
C MET A 127 11.25 4.03 2.95
N LEU A 128 12.05 3.04 2.57
CA LEU A 128 13.46 3.20 2.17
C LEU A 128 13.67 3.27 0.64
N ALA A 129 12.61 3.20 -0.15
CA ALA A 129 12.72 3.40 -1.60
C ALA A 129 13.23 4.82 -1.92
N ALA A 130 13.99 4.96 -3.00
CA ALA A 130 14.55 6.25 -3.43
C ALA A 130 13.45 7.33 -3.63
N SER A 131 12.30 6.95 -4.19
CA SER A 131 11.12 7.80 -4.35
C SER A 131 10.55 8.27 -3.00
N ALA A 132 10.63 7.44 -1.96
CA ALA A 132 10.17 7.78 -0.61
C ALA A 132 11.21 8.60 0.17
N ILE A 133 12.51 8.31 0.01
CA ILE A 133 13.59 9.06 0.69
C ILE A 133 13.68 10.50 0.14
N GLY A 134 13.47 10.71 -1.16
CA GLY A 134 13.52 12.04 -1.78
C GLY A 134 12.60 13.07 -1.12
N VAL A 135 11.48 12.64 -0.59
CA VAL A 135 10.56 13.49 0.18
C VAL A 135 11.11 13.72 1.59
N LYS A 136 11.43 14.98 1.96
CA LYS A 136 12.03 15.38 3.26
C LYS A 136 13.39 14.68 3.53
N SER A 137 14.23 14.55 2.51
CA SER A 137 15.45 13.74 2.52
C SER A 137 16.41 14.06 3.68
N PHE A 138 16.61 15.33 4.02
CA PHE A 138 17.53 15.74 5.09
C PHE A 138 17.13 15.19 6.48
N ARG A 139 15.83 15.31 6.84
CA ARG A 139 15.34 14.79 8.13
C ARG A 139 15.46 13.27 8.22
N LYS A 140 15.19 12.57 7.12
CA LYS A 140 15.32 11.10 7.05
C LYS A 140 16.77 10.66 7.16
N LYS A 141 17.69 11.35 6.50
CA LYS A 141 19.13 11.06 6.61
C LYS A 141 19.65 11.23 8.05
N ILE A 142 19.26 12.33 8.73
CA ILE A 142 19.62 12.54 10.15
C ILE A 142 19.03 11.43 11.02
N PHE A 143 17.76 11.08 10.84
CA PHE A 143 17.11 10.02 11.58
C PHE A 143 17.87 8.70 11.42
N LEU A 144 18.20 8.30 10.19
CA LEU A 144 18.94 7.08 9.91
C LEU A 144 20.35 7.10 10.50
N ALA A 145 21.04 8.23 10.47
CA ALA A 145 22.35 8.38 11.11
C ALA A 145 22.27 8.20 12.64
N ILE A 146 21.26 8.78 13.28
CA ILE A 146 21.03 8.62 14.73
C ILE A 146 20.66 7.16 15.05
N THR A 147 19.76 6.53 14.31
CA THR A 147 19.38 5.13 14.58
C THR A 147 20.53 4.16 14.39
N ARG A 148 21.43 4.44 13.44
CA ARG A 148 22.67 3.69 13.23
C ARG A 148 23.64 3.88 14.40
N LEU A 149 23.90 5.12 14.82
CA LEU A 149 24.76 5.44 15.96
C LEU A 149 24.26 4.78 17.25
N LEU A 150 22.95 4.78 17.47
CA LEU A 150 22.32 4.17 18.66
C LEU A 150 22.09 2.66 18.51
N ARG A 151 22.52 2.05 17.41
CA ARG A 151 22.39 0.62 17.13
C ARG A 151 20.96 0.09 17.33
N ILE A 152 19.97 0.89 16.92
CA ILE A 152 18.56 0.58 17.15
C ILE A 152 18.16 -0.70 16.40
N TYR A 153 18.66 -0.88 15.18
CA TYR A 153 18.30 -2.00 14.30
C TYR A 153 19.25 -3.21 14.40
N ASP A 154 20.16 -3.24 15.40
CA ASP A 154 20.97 -4.43 15.63
C ASP A 154 20.11 -5.57 16.21
N ASN A 155 20.44 -6.80 15.86
CA ASN A 155 19.77 -7.99 16.35
C ASN A 155 18.24 -7.96 16.18
N ILE A 156 17.79 -7.54 14.99
CA ILE A 156 16.41 -7.63 14.52
C ILE A 156 16.35 -8.45 13.25
N GLU A 157 15.16 -8.97 12.94
CA GLU A 157 14.86 -9.61 11.67
C GLU A 157 14.15 -8.61 10.76
N TRP A 158 14.59 -8.50 9.49
CA TRP A 158 13.94 -7.64 8.52
C TRP A 158 12.90 -8.45 7.73
N HIS A 159 11.73 -7.86 7.56
CA HIS A 159 10.74 -8.36 6.64
C HIS A 159 10.63 -7.41 5.45
N THR A 160 11.02 -7.85 4.27
CA THR A 160 10.88 -7.13 3.01
C THR A 160 9.85 -7.83 2.12
N THR A 161 9.15 -7.06 1.29
CA THR A 161 8.12 -7.61 0.42
C THR A 161 8.68 -8.20 -0.87
N ASN A 162 9.83 -7.72 -1.31
CA ASN A 162 10.49 -8.14 -2.55
C ASN A 162 11.98 -7.83 -2.52
N GLU A 163 12.71 -8.33 -3.52
CA GLU A 163 14.15 -8.13 -3.68
C GLU A 163 14.54 -6.65 -3.86
N LYS A 164 13.69 -5.82 -4.47
CA LYS A 164 13.95 -4.39 -4.62
C LYS A 164 13.92 -3.69 -3.26
N GLU A 165 12.97 -4.02 -2.42
CA GLU A 165 12.91 -3.50 -1.06
C GLU A 165 14.09 -3.99 -0.22
N LEU A 166 14.50 -5.25 -0.36
CA LEU A 166 15.69 -5.78 0.29
C LEU A 166 16.94 -4.95 -0.08
N ARG A 167 17.18 -4.70 -1.37
CA ARG A 167 18.30 -3.85 -1.81
C ARG A 167 18.25 -2.47 -1.18
N ASN A 168 17.08 -1.83 -1.15
CA ASN A 168 16.93 -0.51 -0.50
C ASN A 168 17.26 -0.55 1.00
N VAL A 169 16.93 -1.63 1.70
CA VAL A 169 17.28 -1.81 3.12
C VAL A 169 18.79 -1.95 3.27
N ILE A 170 19.44 -2.82 2.49
CA ILE A 170 20.90 -3.05 2.53
C ILE A 170 21.66 -1.74 2.24
N GLU A 171 21.27 -1.01 1.20
CA GLU A 171 21.90 0.26 0.82
C GLU A 171 21.77 1.34 1.93
N THR A 172 20.66 1.31 2.66
CA THR A 172 20.35 2.35 3.65
C THR A 172 20.87 2.01 5.05
N ILE A 173 20.69 0.77 5.48
CA ILE A 173 20.99 0.31 6.84
C ILE A 173 22.39 -0.32 6.93
N GLY A 174 22.82 -1.02 5.87
CA GLY A 174 24.06 -1.79 5.81
C GLY A 174 23.81 -3.30 5.90
N GLU A 175 24.81 -4.05 6.36
CA GLU A 175 24.68 -5.50 6.55
C GLU A 175 23.57 -5.86 7.52
N LEU A 176 22.77 -6.86 7.15
CA LEU A 176 21.61 -7.31 7.89
C LEU A 176 21.89 -8.65 8.54
N SER A 177 21.51 -8.80 9.81
CA SER A 177 21.67 -10.05 10.55
C SER A 177 20.75 -11.16 10.07
N SER A 178 19.53 -10.81 9.68
CA SER A 178 18.53 -11.74 9.15
C SER A 178 17.48 -11.00 8.32
N VAL A 179 17.06 -11.62 7.19
CA VAL A 179 16.01 -11.08 6.32
C VAL A 179 15.04 -12.18 5.94
N ARG A 180 13.76 -11.84 5.90
CA ARG A 180 12.71 -12.67 5.31
C ARG A 180 12.02 -11.89 4.21
N ILE A 181 11.87 -12.52 3.05
CA ILE A 181 11.13 -11.94 1.93
C ILE A 181 9.77 -12.62 1.89
N ALA A 182 8.72 -11.82 2.05
CA ALA A 182 7.35 -12.27 1.91
C ALA A 182 6.50 -11.12 1.39
N ASP A 183 5.81 -11.32 0.27
CA ASP A 183 4.99 -10.28 -0.35
C ASP A 183 3.78 -9.91 0.51
N ASN A 184 3.12 -8.81 0.19
CA ASN A 184 1.90 -8.43 0.88
C ASN A 184 0.75 -9.36 0.49
N PHE A 185 -0.13 -9.66 1.46
CA PHE A 185 -1.36 -10.37 1.15
C PHE A 185 -2.32 -9.50 0.34
N PRO A 186 -3.01 -10.09 -0.64
CA PRO A 186 -4.17 -9.48 -1.26
C PRO A 186 -5.29 -9.33 -0.24
N ARG A 187 -6.30 -8.51 -0.55
CA ARG A 187 -7.59 -8.55 0.15
C ARG A 187 -8.25 -9.91 -0.09
N LYS A 188 -8.88 -10.48 0.93
CA LYS A 188 -9.80 -11.60 0.71
C LYS A 188 -11.06 -11.08 0.02
N ALA A 189 -11.38 -11.61 -1.14
CA ALA A 189 -12.61 -11.30 -1.85
C ALA A 189 -12.97 -12.46 -2.78
N GLU A 190 -14.25 -12.62 -3.01
CA GLU A 190 -14.74 -13.45 -4.13
C GLU A 190 -14.51 -12.69 -5.42
N LEU A 191 -13.88 -13.34 -6.38
CA LEU A 191 -13.58 -12.75 -7.68
C LEU A 191 -14.73 -13.05 -8.62
N SER A 192 -15.24 -12.01 -9.27
CA SER A 192 -16.31 -12.15 -10.28
C SER A 192 -16.04 -11.23 -11.46
N PHE A 193 -16.32 -11.72 -12.66
CA PHE A 193 -16.28 -10.92 -13.86
C PHE A 193 -17.59 -10.17 -14.00
N ILE A 194 -17.56 -8.85 -13.87
CA ILE A 194 -18.69 -7.96 -14.15
C ILE A 194 -18.41 -7.26 -15.47
N PRO A 195 -19.13 -7.61 -16.56
CA PRO A 195 -18.96 -6.95 -17.85
C PRO A 195 -19.22 -5.45 -17.76
N ILE A 196 -18.54 -4.69 -18.60
CA ILE A 196 -18.76 -3.26 -18.77
C ILE A 196 -18.76 -2.91 -20.26
N ASP A 197 -19.77 -2.19 -20.70
CA ASP A 197 -19.87 -1.73 -22.09
C ASP A 197 -18.86 -0.61 -22.36
N LYS A 198 -18.08 -0.78 -23.40
CA LYS A 198 -17.10 0.19 -23.87
C LYS A 198 -17.50 0.72 -25.24
N ALA A 199 -18.01 1.94 -25.28
CA ALA A 199 -18.29 2.62 -26.53
C ALA A 199 -16.99 2.93 -27.29
N PRO A 200 -16.94 2.78 -28.63
CA PRO A 200 -15.77 3.12 -29.43
C PRO A 200 -15.30 4.54 -29.15
N MET A 201 -13.98 4.74 -29.04
CA MET A 201 -13.32 6.02 -28.80
C MET A 201 -13.74 6.75 -27.51
N LYS A 202 -14.36 6.03 -26.55
CA LYS A 202 -14.76 6.58 -25.24
C LYS A 202 -14.16 5.76 -24.11
N LEU A 203 -13.52 6.44 -23.15
CA LEU A 203 -12.96 5.80 -21.98
C LEU A 203 -13.40 6.48 -20.69
N ARG A 204 -13.64 5.66 -19.67
CA ARG A 204 -13.71 6.07 -18.27
C ARG A 204 -12.52 5.48 -17.55
N LEU A 205 -11.66 6.35 -17.05
CA LEU A 205 -10.45 5.99 -16.30
C LEU A 205 -10.59 6.43 -14.84
N CYS A 206 -9.96 5.73 -13.93
CA CYS A 206 -9.91 6.12 -12.52
C CYS A 206 -8.48 6.04 -11.98
N SER A 207 -8.24 6.81 -10.91
CA SER A 207 -7.03 6.71 -10.11
C SER A 207 -7.40 6.76 -8.63
N PHE A 208 -6.96 5.76 -7.85
CA PHE A 208 -7.18 5.71 -6.40
C PHE A 208 -5.83 5.88 -5.70
N ALA A 209 -5.44 7.11 -5.49
CA ALA A 209 -4.15 7.43 -4.89
C ALA A 209 -4.18 8.82 -4.26
N ARG A 210 -3.33 9.05 -3.27
CA ARG A 210 -3.09 10.41 -2.79
C ARG A 210 -2.65 11.30 -3.95
N ILE A 211 -3.17 12.52 -4.00
CA ILE A 211 -2.72 13.52 -4.97
C ILE A 211 -1.37 14.07 -4.49
N ALA A 212 -0.30 13.47 -4.97
CA ALA A 212 1.05 13.70 -4.48
C ALA A 212 2.11 13.38 -5.55
N PRO A 213 3.32 13.99 -5.48
CA PRO A 213 4.37 13.80 -6.47
C PRO A 213 4.80 12.34 -6.68
N GLU A 214 4.79 11.50 -5.63
CA GLU A 214 5.15 10.09 -5.73
C GLU A 214 4.12 9.25 -6.50
N LYS A 215 2.84 9.66 -6.49
CA LYS A 215 1.76 9.04 -7.27
C LYS A 215 1.67 9.60 -8.69
N ASN A 216 2.39 10.67 -8.93
CA ASN A 216 2.63 11.25 -10.27
C ASN A 216 1.36 11.71 -10.99
N THR A 217 0.37 12.20 -10.23
CA THR A 217 -0.91 12.69 -10.77
C THR A 217 -0.70 13.77 -11.84
N LEU A 218 0.25 14.69 -11.63
CA LEU A 218 0.57 15.72 -12.61
C LEU A 218 1.00 15.13 -13.97
N PHE A 219 1.84 14.09 -13.96
CA PHE A 219 2.25 13.39 -15.18
C PHE A 219 1.05 12.69 -15.86
N ALA A 220 0.17 12.05 -15.08
CA ALA A 220 -1.05 11.46 -15.63
C ALA A 220 -1.88 12.50 -16.38
N LEU A 221 -2.05 13.67 -15.78
CA LEU A 221 -2.76 14.79 -16.40
C LEU A 221 -2.02 15.32 -17.64
N GLN A 222 -0.71 15.51 -17.57
CA GLN A 222 0.09 15.94 -18.72
C GLN A 222 0.02 14.96 -19.90
N SER A 223 -0.01 13.66 -19.61
CA SER A 223 -0.15 12.63 -20.65
C SER A 223 -1.49 12.76 -21.41
N LEU A 224 -2.56 13.18 -20.73
CA LEU A 224 -3.87 13.37 -21.37
C LEU A 224 -3.90 14.56 -22.33
N LEU A 225 -3.01 15.57 -22.20
CA LEU A 225 -2.91 16.69 -23.16
C LEU A 225 -2.51 16.23 -24.56
N SER A 226 -1.82 15.09 -24.64
CA SER A 226 -1.34 14.54 -25.93
C SER A 226 -2.34 13.56 -26.56
N VAL A 227 -3.49 13.30 -25.93
CA VAL A 227 -4.53 12.41 -26.46
C VAL A 227 -5.28 13.11 -27.60
N SER A 228 -5.47 12.41 -28.73
CA SER A 228 -6.18 12.91 -29.90
C SER A 228 -7.59 13.41 -29.57
N GLY A 229 -8.00 14.52 -30.13
CA GLY A 229 -9.35 15.06 -29.99
C GLY A 229 -10.48 14.15 -30.47
N LYS A 230 -10.14 13.03 -31.17
CA LYS A 230 -11.10 11.99 -31.56
C LYS A 230 -11.48 11.05 -30.39
N VAL A 231 -10.68 11.01 -29.33
CA VAL A 231 -10.89 10.17 -28.15
C VAL A 231 -11.52 10.99 -27.05
N SER A 232 -12.62 10.54 -26.50
CA SER A 232 -13.26 11.11 -25.31
C SER A 232 -12.79 10.35 -24.07
N VAL A 233 -12.22 11.07 -23.09
CA VAL A 233 -11.75 10.50 -21.82
C VAL A 233 -12.43 11.21 -20.65
N GLU A 234 -13.05 10.43 -19.77
CA GLU A 234 -13.43 10.87 -18.44
C GLU A 234 -12.46 10.24 -17.42
N PHE A 235 -11.81 11.05 -16.63
CA PHE A 235 -10.81 10.60 -15.66
C PHE A 235 -11.13 11.08 -14.25
N ASP A 236 -11.45 10.15 -13.37
CA ASP A 236 -11.85 10.42 -12.00
C ASP A 236 -10.69 10.17 -11.02
N LEU A 237 -10.39 11.17 -10.21
CA LEU A 237 -9.33 11.18 -9.23
C LEU A 237 -9.89 10.99 -7.82
N TYR A 238 -9.55 9.86 -7.20
CA TYR A 238 -9.89 9.53 -5.83
C TYR A 238 -8.66 9.59 -4.94
N GLY A 239 -8.75 10.30 -3.82
CA GLY A 239 -7.72 10.33 -2.81
C GLY A 239 -7.50 11.71 -2.21
N GLN A 240 -6.78 11.75 -1.11
CA GLN A 240 -6.52 12.99 -0.39
C GLN A 240 -5.51 13.86 -1.14
N ILE A 241 -5.78 15.17 -1.22
CA ILE A 241 -4.80 16.17 -1.64
C ILE A 241 -3.77 16.32 -0.52
N TYR A 242 -2.53 15.92 -0.80
CA TYR A 242 -1.45 15.91 0.16
C TYR A 242 -0.62 17.19 0.19
N ASP A 243 -0.58 17.88 -0.94
CA ASP A 243 0.19 19.09 -1.18
C ASP A 243 -0.64 20.05 -2.03
N ALA A 244 -1.00 21.20 -1.46
CA ALA A 244 -1.84 22.19 -2.11
C ALA A 244 -1.16 22.83 -3.34
N ASP A 245 0.16 23.06 -3.28
CA ASP A 245 0.92 23.64 -4.38
C ASP A 245 1.02 22.65 -5.54
N TYR A 246 1.20 21.35 -5.22
CA TYR A 246 1.17 20.30 -6.23
C TYR A 246 -0.21 20.17 -6.88
N TRP A 247 -1.28 20.25 -6.09
CA TRP A 247 -2.64 20.25 -6.61
C TRP A 247 -2.93 21.46 -7.49
N GLN A 248 -2.39 22.64 -7.13
CA GLN A 248 -2.54 23.83 -7.99
C GLN A 248 -1.89 23.63 -9.36
N LYS A 249 -0.71 22.97 -9.42
CA LYS A 249 -0.09 22.59 -10.72
C LYS A 249 -0.99 21.63 -11.51
N CYS A 250 -1.61 20.66 -10.85
CA CYS A 250 -2.57 19.74 -11.48
C CYS A 250 -3.76 20.51 -12.06
N LYS A 251 -4.36 21.44 -11.31
CA LYS A 251 -5.47 22.29 -11.79
C LYS A 251 -5.09 23.14 -13.00
N ASN A 252 -3.88 23.66 -13.05
CA ASN A 252 -3.39 24.44 -14.18
C ASN A 252 -3.28 23.60 -15.48
N VAL A 253 -3.02 22.30 -15.36
CA VAL A 253 -3.06 21.37 -16.51
C VAL A 253 -4.50 21.07 -16.89
N ILE A 254 -5.37 20.79 -15.93
CA ILE A 254 -6.79 20.52 -16.17
C ILE A 254 -7.48 21.68 -16.93
N ALA A 255 -7.11 22.91 -16.63
CA ALA A 255 -7.65 24.09 -17.30
C ALA A 255 -7.26 24.22 -18.80
N GLN A 256 -6.32 23.39 -19.29
CA GLN A 256 -5.86 23.40 -20.68
C GLN A 256 -6.59 22.37 -21.57
N TYR A 257 -7.42 21.50 -20.98
CA TYR A 257 -8.09 20.46 -21.75
C TYR A 257 -9.15 21.02 -22.70
N SER A 258 -9.26 20.36 -23.85
CA SER A 258 -10.38 20.50 -24.76
C SER A 258 -11.59 19.67 -24.28
N GLU A 259 -12.75 19.87 -24.88
CA GLU A 259 -14.02 19.24 -24.48
C GLU A 259 -14.00 17.69 -24.47
N ASN A 260 -13.05 17.08 -25.17
CA ASN A 260 -12.91 15.63 -25.24
C ASN A 260 -12.28 15.01 -23.99
N ILE A 261 -11.66 15.80 -23.11
CA ILE A 261 -11.04 15.33 -21.85
C ILE A 261 -11.74 15.97 -20.66
N LYS A 262 -12.35 15.14 -19.82
CA LYS A 262 -13.00 15.57 -18.58
C LYS A 262 -12.29 14.93 -17.38
N VAL A 263 -11.85 15.74 -16.45
CA VAL A 263 -11.22 15.29 -15.20
C VAL A 263 -12.05 15.73 -14.02
N ASN A 264 -12.40 14.80 -13.14
CA ASN A 264 -13.16 15.06 -11.92
C ASN A 264 -12.29 14.70 -10.70
N TYR A 265 -12.22 15.61 -9.72
CA TYR A 265 -11.71 15.27 -8.39
C TYR A 265 -12.88 14.88 -7.50
N ILE A 266 -12.94 13.59 -7.12
CA ILE A 266 -14.06 13.04 -6.35
C ILE A 266 -13.80 13.17 -4.84
N GLY A 267 -12.52 13.16 -4.42
CA GLY A 267 -12.18 13.22 -3.01
C GLY A 267 -11.77 11.87 -2.42
N VAL A 268 -11.82 11.79 -1.10
CA VAL A 268 -11.42 10.59 -0.35
C VAL A 268 -12.61 9.66 -0.20
N ILE A 269 -12.37 8.37 -0.45
CA ILE A 269 -13.37 7.31 -0.23
C ILE A 269 -12.82 6.27 0.73
N ASN A 270 -13.71 5.49 1.33
CA ASN A 270 -13.29 4.33 2.12
C ASN A 270 -12.64 3.29 1.21
N SER A 271 -11.52 2.74 1.66
CA SER A 271 -10.81 1.71 0.91
C SER A 271 -11.63 0.43 0.69
N ASP A 272 -12.69 0.21 1.46
CA ASP A 272 -13.57 -0.95 1.29
C ASP A 272 -14.53 -0.77 0.11
N ASP A 273 -14.79 0.46 -0.30
CA ASP A 273 -15.66 0.78 -1.44
C ASP A 273 -14.92 0.71 -2.79
N VAL A 274 -13.58 0.76 -2.77
CA VAL A 274 -12.73 0.82 -3.98
C VAL A 274 -13.04 -0.31 -4.98
N PRO A 275 -13.13 -1.59 -4.61
CA PRO A 275 -13.41 -2.67 -5.56
C PRO A 275 -14.75 -2.50 -6.27
N GLY A 276 -15.79 -2.08 -5.54
CA GLY A 276 -17.11 -1.82 -6.11
C GLY A 276 -17.13 -0.64 -7.10
N ILE A 277 -16.38 0.43 -6.77
CA ILE A 277 -16.31 1.62 -7.59
C ILE A 277 -15.52 1.37 -8.88
N ILE A 278 -14.42 0.61 -8.82
CA ILE A 278 -13.58 0.28 -10.00
C ILE A 278 -14.42 -0.40 -11.11
N ASN A 279 -15.42 -1.17 -10.76
CA ASN A 279 -16.31 -1.84 -11.74
C ASN A 279 -16.97 -0.88 -12.73
N ALA A 280 -17.11 0.40 -12.38
CA ALA A 280 -17.70 1.42 -13.26
C ALA A 280 -16.71 2.01 -14.29
N TYR A 281 -15.44 1.64 -14.24
CA TYR A 281 -14.39 2.17 -15.11
C TYR A 281 -13.85 1.12 -16.07
N HIS A 282 -13.26 1.59 -17.19
CA HIS A 282 -12.63 0.70 -18.17
C HIS A 282 -11.21 0.32 -17.77
N ALA A 283 -10.48 1.21 -17.08
CA ALA A 283 -9.13 0.91 -16.60
C ALA A 283 -8.73 1.79 -15.40
N LEU A 284 -7.81 1.27 -14.58
CA LEU A 284 -7.06 2.05 -13.62
C LEU A 284 -5.91 2.77 -14.34
N PHE A 285 -5.75 4.09 -14.12
CA PHE A 285 -4.64 4.87 -14.64
C PHE A 285 -3.78 5.41 -13.51
N LEU A 286 -2.59 4.82 -13.30
CA LEU A 286 -1.71 5.13 -12.17
C LEU A 286 -0.22 5.10 -12.57
N PRO A 287 0.33 6.17 -13.20
CA PRO A 287 1.73 6.25 -13.59
C PRO A 287 2.64 6.66 -12.42
N SER A 288 2.56 5.97 -11.28
CA SER A 288 3.32 6.29 -10.07
C SER A 288 4.83 6.19 -10.28
N ARG A 289 5.61 6.95 -9.51
CA ARG A 289 7.10 6.90 -9.53
C ARG A 289 7.66 5.72 -8.76
N GLY A 290 6.82 4.95 -8.11
CA GLY A 290 7.18 3.74 -7.39
C GLY A 290 6.06 3.22 -6.52
N GLU A 291 5.87 1.92 -6.56
CA GLU A 291 4.99 1.18 -5.67
C GLU A 291 5.78 0.05 -5.02
N ASN A 292 5.50 -0.20 -3.74
CA ASN A 292 6.06 -1.36 -3.06
C ASN A 292 5.28 -2.64 -3.37
N PHE A 293 3.96 -2.53 -3.42
CA PHE A 293 3.05 -3.59 -3.82
C PHE A 293 2.01 -3.09 -4.85
N GLY A 294 1.36 -1.96 -4.55
CA GLY A 294 0.29 -1.42 -5.38
C GLY A 294 -1.04 -2.14 -5.16
N HIS A 295 -1.58 -2.12 -3.93
CA HIS A 295 -2.85 -2.76 -3.60
C HIS A 295 -3.97 -2.40 -4.58
N VAL A 296 -4.08 -1.13 -4.96
CA VAL A 296 -5.10 -0.68 -5.90
C VAL A 296 -4.94 -1.26 -7.32
N ILE A 297 -3.70 -1.58 -7.72
CA ILE A 297 -3.44 -2.27 -9.00
C ILE A 297 -4.04 -3.67 -8.95
N LEU A 298 -3.79 -4.39 -7.86
CA LEU A 298 -4.40 -5.70 -7.65
C LEU A 298 -5.93 -5.60 -7.50
N GLU A 299 -6.44 -4.58 -6.79
CA GLU A 299 -7.89 -4.34 -6.67
C GLU A 299 -8.54 -4.06 -8.05
N SER A 300 -7.82 -3.42 -8.97
CA SER A 300 -8.26 -3.27 -10.37
C SER A 300 -8.35 -4.62 -11.07
N PHE A 301 -7.34 -5.47 -10.94
CA PHE A 301 -7.37 -6.83 -11.49
C PHE A 301 -8.48 -7.68 -10.86
N MET A 302 -8.74 -7.55 -9.56
CA MET A 302 -9.83 -8.24 -8.86
C MET A 302 -11.22 -7.81 -9.37
N ALA A 303 -11.34 -6.56 -9.81
CA ALA A 303 -12.53 -6.03 -10.48
C ALA A 303 -12.58 -6.37 -11.98
N ALA A 304 -11.67 -7.22 -12.47
CA ALA A 304 -11.52 -7.54 -13.89
C ALA A 304 -11.29 -6.28 -14.75
N ARG A 305 -10.47 -5.35 -14.29
CA ARG A 305 -10.14 -4.13 -15.05
C ARG A 305 -8.65 -4.07 -15.35
N PRO A 306 -8.26 -3.87 -16.62
CA PRO A 306 -6.89 -3.66 -17.00
C PRO A 306 -6.34 -2.38 -16.38
N VAL A 307 -5.02 -2.26 -16.38
CA VAL A 307 -4.35 -1.11 -15.78
C VAL A 307 -3.39 -0.45 -16.77
N ILE A 308 -3.25 0.88 -16.68
CA ILE A 308 -2.23 1.67 -17.37
C ILE A 308 -1.32 2.25 -16.27
N ILE A 309 -0.18 1.63 -16.05
CA ILE A 309 0.72 1.95 -14.94
C ILE A 309 2.14 2.20 -15.43
N SER A 310 2.98 2.72 -14.54
CA SER A 310 4.41 2.85 -14.85
C SER A 310 5.16 1.54 -14.63
N ASP A 311 6.31 1.43 -15.29
CA ASP A 311 7.29 0.36 -15.08
C ASP A 311 8.04 0.45 -13.74
N GLN A 312 7.65 1.37 -12.86
CA GLN A 312 8.21 1.55 -11.51
C GLN A 312 7.44 0.77 -10.44
N THR A 313 6.46 -0.06 -10.85
CA THR A 313 5.69 -0.92 -9.96
C THR A 313 6.22 -2.37 -9.97
N PRO A 314 5.84 -3.24 -9.03
CA PRO A 314 6.19 -4.67 -9.08
C PRO A 314 5.39 -5.45 -10.14
N TRP A 315 4.32 -4.89 -10.68
CA TRP A 315 3.46 -5.51 -11.69
C TRP A 315 4.06 -5.31 -13.08
N ARG A 316 4.59 -6.40 -13.67
CA ARG A 316 5.41 -6.34 -14.88
C ARG A 316 4.88 -7.26 -15.98
N ASN A 317 5.29 -6.93 -17.21
CA ASN A 317 4.97 -7.69 -18.43
C ASN A 317 3.45 -7.77 -18.68
N LEU A 318 2.73 -6.68 -18.38
CA LEU A 318 1.27 -6.66 -18.44
C LEU A 318 0.76 -6.66 -19.88
N GLU A 319 1.49 -6.09 -20.83
CA GLU A 319 1.15 -6.11 -22.24
C GLU A 319 1.24 -7.52 -22.81
N GLU A 320 2.32 -8.27 -22.50
CA GLU A 320 2.47 -9.67 -22.89
C GLU A 320 1.37 -10.56 -22.30
N LYS A 321 0.95 -10.27 -21.06
CA LYS A 321 -0.14 -10.96 -20.37
C LYS A 321 -1.52 -10.51 -20.84
N GLN A 322 -1.60 -9.52 -21.71
CA GLN A 322 -2.84 -8.92 -22.15
C GLN A 322 -3.79 -8.52 -21.00
N ALA A 323 -3.24 -7.90 -19.97
CA ALA A 323 -3.98 -7.50 -18.77
C ALA A 323 -3.81 -6.00 -18.44
N GLY A 324 -3.12 -5.25 -19.30
CA GLY A 324 -2.82 -3.84 -19.13
C GLY A 324 -1.44 -3.49 -19.67
N TRP A 325 -0.89 -2.36 -19.21
CA TRP A 325 0.40 -1.85 -19.67
C TRP A 325 1.23 -1.32 -18.51
N ASP A 326 2.49 -1.72 -18.45
CA ASP A 326 3.52 -1.20 -17.53
C ASP A 326 4.59 -0.43 -18.33
N LEU A 327 4.41 0.88 -18.43
CA LEU A 327 5.11 1.76 -19.37
C LEU A 327 6.24 2.56 -18.70
N PRO A 328 7.34 2.85 -19.41
CA PRO A 328 8.29 3.87 -18.99
C PRO A 328 7.59 5.24 -18.92
N LEU A 329 8.00 6.08 -17.95
CA LEU A 329 7.38 7.38 -17.69
C LEU A 329 7.69 8.39 -18.84
N VAL A 330 7.06 8.18 -19.99
CA VAL A 330 7.09 9.01 -21.20
C VAL A 330 5.65 9.34 -21.60
N GLU A 331 5.24 10.60 -21.47
CA GLU A 331 3.86 11.08 -21.64
C GLU A 331 3.19 10.59 -22.94
N THR A 332 3.92 10.67 -24.06
CA THR A 332 3.41 10.24 -25.38
C THR A 332 3.14 8.74 -25.47
N ARG A 333 3.82 7.90 -24.68
CA ARG A 333 3.52 6.46 -24.62
C ARG A 333 2.21 6.21 -23.91
N PHE A 334 1.97 6.90 -22.80
CA PHE A 334 0.70 6.81 -22.09
C PHE A 334 -0.47 7.31 -22.94
N ALA A 335 -0.30 8.45 -23.63
CA ALA A 335 -1.31 8.97 -24.54
C ALA A 335 -1.69 7.95 -25.63
N LYS A 336 -0.69 7.36 -26.32
CA LYS A 336 -0.91 6.35 -27.35
C LYS A 336 -1.61 5.10 -26.81
N THR A 337 -1.24 4.65 -25.62
CA THR A 337 -1.89 3.50 -24.98
C THR A 337 -3.35 3.79 -24.63
N ILE A 338 -3.65 5.00 -24.17
CA ILE A 338 -5.04 5.45 -23.93
C ILE A 338 -5.82 5.46 -25.25
N GLU A 339 -5.24 5.97 -26.33
CA GLU A 339 -5.86 5.94 -27.66
C GLU A 339 -6.08 4.50 -28.18
N GLN A 340 -5.10 3.62 -28.00
CA GLN A 340 -5.18 2.21 -28.34
C GLN A 340 -6.34 1.53 -27.59
N LEU A 341 -6.42 1.72 -26.26
CA LEU A 341 -7.50 1.19 -25.45
C LEU A 341 -8.87 1.76 -25.86
N ALA A 342 -8.93 3.07 -26.20
CA ALA A 342 -10.15 3.71 -26.67
C ALA A 342 -10.66 3.13 -28.01
N ALA A 343 -9.73 2.87 -28.93
CA ALA A 343 -10.04 2.30 -30.25
C ALA A 343 -10.36 0.80 -30.21
N MET A 344 -9.96 0.09 -29.15
CA MET A 344 -10.10 -1.36 -29.01
C MET A 344 -11.57 -1.78 -29.06
N PRO A 345 -11.96 -2.80 -29.86
CA PRO A 345 -13.32 -3.32 -29.91
C PRO A 345 -13.65 -4.07 -28.59
N GLN A 346 -14.96 -4.21 -28.32
CA GLN A 346 -15.46 -4.79 -27.07
C GLN A 346 -14.90 -6.19 -26.79
N ASN A 347 -14.88 -7.06 -27.79
CA ASN A 347 -14.40 -8.43 -27.63
C ASN A 347 -12.92 -8.50 -27.23
N GLU A 348 -12.06 -7.63 -27.76
CA GLU A 348 -10.64 -7.55 -27.35
C GLU A 348 -10.50 -6.96 -25.96
N PHE A 349 -11.32 -5.96 -25.61
CA PHE A 349 -11.36 -5.40 -24.28
C PHE A 349 -11.82 -6.42 -23.23
N ASP A 350 -12.81 -7.26 -23.56
CA ASP A 350 -13.27 -8.33 -22.67
C ASP A 350 -12.16 -9.36 -22.39
N VAL A 351 -11.31 -9.66 -23.37
CA VAL A 351 -10.14 -10.52 -23.19
C VAL A 351 -9.15 -9.89 -22.20
N LEU A 352 -8.86 -8.57 -22.31
CA LEU A 352 -8.05 -7.86 -21.35
C LEU A 352 -8.62 -7.97 -19.93
N CYS A 353 -9.92 -7.80 -19.79
CA CYS A 353 -10.61 -7.89 -18.51
C CYS A 353 -10.51 -9.29 -17.89
N GLN A 354 -10.71 -10.34 -18.69
CA GLN A 354 -10.58 -11.73 -18.25
C GLN A 354 -9.13 -12.06 -17.81
N ASN A 355 -8.15 -11.60 -18.56
CA ASN A 355 -6.73 -11.80 -18.21
C ASN A 355 -6.34 -11.01 -16.94
N ALA A 356 -6.87 -9.81 -16.75
CA ALA A 356 -6.71 -9.06 -15.51
C ALA A 356 -7.25 -9.85 -14.30
N LEU A 357 -8.43 -10.44 -14.44
CA LEU A 357 -9.02 -11.31 -13.40
C LEU A 357 -8.19 -12.56 -13.15
N SER A 358 -7.59 -13.15 -14.19
CA SER A 358 -6.69 -14.30 -14.03
C SER A 358 -5.47 -13.97 -13.18
N ILE A 359 -4.85 -12.80 -13.39
CA ILE A 359 -3.73 -12.31 -12.54
C ILE A 359 -4.19 -12.16 -11.08
N ALA A 360 -5.38 -11.61 -10.85
CA ALA A 360 -5.92 -11.49 -9.49
C ALA A 360 -6.13 -12.87 -8.85
N ASN A 361 -6.66 -13.83 -9.61
CA ASN A 361 -6.92 -15.18 -9.13
C ASN A 361 -5.63 -15.90 -8.70
N GLU A 362 -4.56 -15.76 -9.49
CA GLU A 362 -3.24 -16.27 -9.12
C GLU A 362 -2.71 -15.64 -7.82
N ALA A 363 -2.88 -14.33 -7.67
CA ALA A 363 -2.40 -13.60 -6.49
C ALA A 363 -3.20 -13.96 -5.23
N VAL A 364 -4.53 -14.08 -5.32
CA VAL A 364 -5.42 -14.37 -4.18
C VAL A 364 -5.25 -15.82 -3.70
N ASN A 365 -5.07 -16.77 -4.61
CA ASN A 365 -4.94 -18.20 -4.32
C ASN A 365 -3.49 -18.64 -4.06
N ASN A 366 -2.60 -17.75 -3.69
CA ASN A 366 -1.18 -18.05 -3.47
C ASN A 366 -0.94 -18.71 -2.08
N GLU A 367 -1.14 -20.02 -2.00
CA GLU A 367 -0.89 -20.81 -0.78
C GLU A 367 0.57 -20.74 -0.31
N ARG A 368 1.52 -20.57 -1.25
CA ARG A 368 2.93 -20.43 -0.92
C ARG A 368 3.17 -19.18 -0.06
N LEU A 369 2.43 -18.10 -0.30
CA LEU A 369 2.54 -16.88 0.51
C LEU A 369 2.10 -17.14 1.96
N ILE A 370 0.99 -17.86 2.16
CA ILE A 370 0.51 -18.24 3.49
C ILE A 370 1.56 -19.09 4.21
N SER A 371 2.11 -20.10 3.54
CA SER A 371 3.15 -20.95 4.13
C SER A 371 4.42 -20.19 4.48
N THR A 372 4.82 -19.22 3.65
CA THR A 372 5.98 -18.34 3.90
C THR A 372 5.80 -17.55 5.19
N TYR A 373 4.64 -16.92 5.40
CA TYR A 373 4.36 -16.20 6.65
C TYR A 373 4.23 -17.12 7.85
N LYS A 374 3.62 -18.29 7.69
CA LYS A 374 3.56 -19.30 8.76
C LYS A 374 4.96 -19.72 9.21
N ASN A 375 5.86 -19.95 8.27
CA ASN A 375 7.26 -20.27 8.57
C ASN A 375 8.00 -19.07 9.18
N MET A 376 7.72 -17.85 8.73
CA MET A 376 8.29 -16.63 9.30
C MET A 376 7.93 -16.47 10.77
N PHE A 377 6.69 -16.77 11.16
CA PHE A 377 6.22 -16.61 12.55
C PHE A 377 6.30 -17.90 13.39
N LYS A 378 6.44 -19.10 12.78
CA LYS A 378 6.73 -20.35 13.46
C LYS A 378 8.21 -20.44 13.79
N SER A 379 8.58 -21.24 14.75
CA SER A 379 9.87 -21.31 15.41
C SER A 379 11.10 -21.56 14.55
N TRP A 380 12.21 -21.35 15.18
CA TRP A 380 13.51 -21.94 14.95
C TRP A 380 13.41 -23.47 14.72
N GLU A 381 13.36 -23.93 13.49
CA GLU A 381 14.09 -25.11 13.11
C GLU A 381 15.32 -24.59 12.38
N VAL A 382 16.44 -24.60 13.11
CA VAL A 382 17.77 -24.47 12.54
C VAL A 382 17.96 -25.72 11.69
N TYR A 383 17.93 -25.57 10.37
CA TYR A 383 18.53 -26.55 9.47
C TYR A 383 19.98 -26.20 9.25
#